data_ea3bce3b157c061ab776a851e9eaf1ad
#
_entry.id   ea3bce3b157c061ab776a851e9eaf1ad
#
_cell.length_a   1.000
_cell.length_b   1.000
_cell.length_c   1.000
_cell.angle_alpha   90.00
_cell.angle_beta   90.00
_cell.angle_gamma   90.00
#
_symmetry.space_group_name_H-M   'P 1'
#
loop_
_entity.id
_entity.type
_entity.pdbx_description
1 polymer ?
#
loop_
_entity_poly.entity_id
_entity_poly.type
_entity_poly.pdbx_seq_one_letter_code
_entity_poly.pdbx_strand_id
1 'polypeptide(L)'
;MNSIVLDASVMIAMLNQEPGAEQITPNLLSSSVASTVNLAEVQSKLVDRGARADDAWKATISSVRDAIPFTAEQAKAAGNLIAETRHLGLSLGDRACLSLAIALKAPVYTTDSSWKNLKLGIRIHVIR
;
A
#
# COMPACT_ATOMS: atom_id res chain seq x y z
N MET A 1 -6.83 15.95 9.51
CA MET A 1 -5.58 15.79 8.76
C MET A 1 -5.76 14.69 7.71
N ASN A 2 -5.33 14.98 6.49
CA ASN A 2 -5.56 14.07 5.37
C ASN A 2 -4.52 12.95 5.36
N SER A 3 -5.01 11.70 5.34
CA SER A 3 -4.13 10.54 5.22
C SER A 3 -3.74 10.31 3.76
N ILE A 4 -2.61 9.65 3.56
CA ILE A 4 -2.26 9.02 2.29
C ILE A 4 -2.12 7.52 2.52
N VAL A 5 -2.44 6.73 1.50
CA VAL A 5 -2.37 5.27 1.59
C VAL A 5 -1.16 4.79 0.80
N LEU A 6 -0.35 3.94 1.41
CA LEU A 6 0.83 3.36 0.77
C LEU A 6 0.55 1.90 0.39
N ASP A 7 0.82 1.58 -0.88
CA ASP A 7 0.90 0.21 -1.35
C ASP A 7 2.16 -0.46 -0.81
N ALA A 8 2.15 -1.78 -0.68
CA ALA A 8 3.32 -2.54 -0.24
C ALA A 8 4.56 -2.23 -1.08
N SER A 9 4.39 -2.03 -2.38
CA SER A 9 5.50 -1.71 -3.28
C SER A 9 6.23 -0.42 -2.88
N VAL A 10 5.50 0.58 -2.39
CA VAL A 10 6.08 1.85 -1.95
C VAL A 10 6.84 1.66 -0.63
N MET A 11 6.27 0.91 0.30
CA MET A 11 6.95 0.61 1.56
C MET A 11 8.26 -0.14 1.31
N ILE A 12 8.24 -1.13 0.42
CA ILE A 12 9.45 -1.87 0.01
C ILE A 12 10.46 -0.93 -0.65
N ALA A 13 9.98 -0.05 -1.55
CA ALA A 13 10.87 0.91 -2.23
C ALA A 13 11.57 1.82 -1.23
N MET A 14 10.87 2.29 -0.20
CA MET A 14 11.47 3.12 0.85
C MET A 14 12.52 2.35 1.66
N LEU A 15 12.20 1.11 2.05
CA LEU A 15 13.11 0.29 2.84
C LEU A 15 14.38 -0.07 2.06
N ASN A 16 14.27 -0.26 0.75
CA ASN A 16 15.38 -0.61 -0.14
C ASN A 16 16.01 0.59 -0.84
N GLN A 17 15.53 1.80 -0.57
CA GLN A 17 16.02 3.03 -1.20
C GLN A 17 15.97 2.95 -2.73
N GLU A 18 14.86 2.41 -3.26
CA GLU A 18 14.65 2.26 -4.70
C GLU A 18 14.27 3.61 -5.34
N PRO A 19 14.46 3.76 -6.67
CA PRO A 19 14.10 4.99 -7.36
C PRO A 19 12.61 5.34 -7.16
N GLY A 20 12.33 6.61 -6.91
CA GLY A 20 10.99 7.10 -6.65
C GLY A 20 10.65 7.19 -5.17
N ALA A 21 11.35 6.44 -4.31
CA ALA A 21 11.06 6.42 -2.87
C ALA A 21 11.21 7.82 -2.23
N GLU A 22 12.09 8.66 -2.78
CA GLU A 22 12.31 10.01 -2.30
C GLU A 22 11.07 10.91 -2.46
N GLN A 23 10.10 10.51 -3.26
CA GLN A 23 8.83 11.24 -3.38
C GLN A 23 7.98 11.15 -2.12
N ILE A 24 8.20 10.12 -1.30
CA ILE A 24 7.56 10.04 0.01
C ILE A 24 8.39 10.85 1.00
N THR A 25 8.12 12.13 1.05
CA THR A 25 8.79 13.07 1.94
C THR A 25 8.47 12.75 3.39
N PRO A 26 9.25 13.25 4.38
CA PRO A 26 8.89 13.09 5.79
C PRO A 26 7.49 13.61 6.11
N ASN A 27 7.06 14.68 5.45
CA ASN A 27 5.72 15.23 5.63
C ASN A 27 4.63 14.24 5.18
N LEU A 28 4.80 13.64 4.00
CA LEU A 28 3.86 12.62 3.51
C LEU A 28 3.88 11.39 4.40
N LEU A 29 5.07 10.95 4.82
CA LEU A 29 5.20 9.79 5.70
C LEU A 29 4.45 9.99 7.01
N SER A 30 4.46 11.20 7.56
CA SER A 30 3.76 11.51 8.81
C SER A 30 2.24 11.41 8.70
N SER A 31 1.70 11.33 7.50
CA SER A 31 0.27 11.16 7.22
C SER A 31 -0.05 9.81 6.59
N SER A 32 0.93 8.92 6.49
CA SER A 32 0.79 7.65 5.77
C SER A 32 0.07 6.59 6.60
N VAL A 33 -0.78 5.84 5.92
CA VAL A 33 -1.42 4.65 6.49
C VAL A 33 -1.33 3.52 5.49
N ALA A 34 -1.44 2.29 5.96
CA ALA A 34 -1.48 1.11 5.11
C ALA A 34 -2.40 0.07 5.72
N SER A 35 -3.04 -0.71 4.85
CA SER A 35 -3.79 -1.88 5.28
C SER A 35 -2.86 -2.91 5.92
N THR A 36 -3.34 -3.60 6.94
CA THR A 36 -2.60 -4.71 7.55
C THR A 36 -2.29 -5.82 6.54
N VAL A 37 -3.08 -5.97 5.47
CA VAL A 37 -2.76 -6.90 4.37
C VAL A 37 -1.44 -6.50 3.72
N ASN A 38 -1.26 -5.21 3.44
CA ASN A 38 -0.04 -4.73 2.79
C ASN A 38 1.16 -4.79 3.72
N LEU A 39 0.97 -4.61 5.03
CA LEU A 39 2.03 -4.86 6.01
C LEU A 39 2.46 -6.33 5.99
N ALA A 40 1.50 -7.25 5.90
CA ALA A 40 1.81 -8.67 5.81
C ALA A 40 2.61 -9.01 4.55
N GLU A 41 2.29 -8.36 3.43
CA GLU A 41 3.07 -8.52 2.19
C GLU A 41 4.52 -8.04 2.37
N VAL A 42 4.71 -6.87 2.97
CA VAL A 42 6.05 -6.35 3.23
C VAL A 42 6.82 -7.30 4.14
N GLN A 43 6.20 -7.73 5.24
CA GLN A 43 6.80 -8.66 6.19
C GLN A 43 7.23 -9.96 5.49
N SER A 44 6.33 -10.52 4.68
CA SER A 44 6.62 -11.76 3.96
C SER A 44 7.83 -11.62 3.04
N LYS A 45 7.92 -10.50 2.32
CA LYS A 45 9.05 -10.28 1.41
C LYS A 45 10.37 -10.11 2.15
N LEU A 46 10.37 -9.39 3.27
CA LEU A 46 11.60 -9.21 4.05
C LEU A 46 12.09 -10.53 4.63
N VAL A 47 11.19 -11.33 5.19
CA VAL A 47 11.54 -12.65 5.75
C VAL A 47 12.03 -13.59 4.64
N ASP A 48 11.34 -13.60 3.51
CA ASP A 48 11.72 -14.45 2.37
C ASP A 48 13.11 -14.11 1.83
N ARG A 49 13.52 -12.84 1.94
CA ARG A 49 14.85 -12.38 1.52
C ARG A 49 15.93 -12.57 2.59
N GLY A 50 15.60 -13.23 3.70
CA GLY A 50 16.56 -13.63 4.72
C GLY A 50 16.59 -12.76 5.97
N ALA A 51 15.72 -11.77 6.11
CA ALA A 51 15.66 -10.98 7.33
C ALA A 51 15.13 -11.80 8.49
N ARG A 52 15.65 -11.55 9.70
CA ARG A 52 15.09 -12.14 10.90
C ARG A 52 13.69 -11.57 11.12
N ALA A 53 12.75 -12.42 11.56
CA ALA A 53 11.34 -12.02 11.68
C ALA A 53 11.14 -10.75 12.53
N ASP A 54 11.82 -10.65 13.67
CA ASP A 54 11.68 -9.49 14.55
C ASP A 54 12.22 -8.21 13.92
N ASP A 55 13.37 -8.31 13.26
CA ASP A 55 13.97 -7.17 12.56
C ASP A 55 13.10 -6.73 11.37
N ALA A 56 12.58 -7.70 10.63
CA ALA A 56 11.66 -7.43 9.53
C ALA A 56 10.42 -6.70 10.02
N TRP A 57 9.86 -7.12 11.16
CA TRP A 57 8.67 -6.48 11.68
C TRP A 57 8.91 -5.05 12.12
N LYS A 58 10.04 -4.78 12.77
CA LYS A 58 10.41 -3.41 13.13
C LYS A 58 10.50 -2.51 11.89
N ALA A 59 11.12 -3.01 10.83
CA ALA A 59 11.21 -2.27 9.57
C ALA A 59 9.83 -2.08 8.93
N THR A 60 9.03 -3.15 8.89
CA THR A 60 7.69 -3.11 8.29
C THR A 60 6.81 -2.07 8.97
N ILE A 61 6.71 -2.13 10.30
CA ILE A 61 5.79 -1.25 11.02
C ILE A 61 6.28 0.21 11.05
N SER A 62 7.59 0.44 10.88
CA SER A 62 8.14 1.79 10.81
C SER A 62 8.06 2.42 9.42
N SER A 63 7.71 1.64 8.39
CA SER A 63 7.62 2.14 7.01
C SER A 63 6.34 2.93 6.74
N VAL A 64 5.48 3.07 7.72
CA VAL A 64 4.21 3.77 7.63
C VAL A 64 3.87 4.33 9.01
N ARG A 65 3.15 5.46 9.05
CA ARG A 65 2.77 6.05 10.34
C ARG A 65 1.81 5.14 11.11
N ASP A 66 0.83 4.56 10.41
CA ASP A 66 -0.24 3.83 11.08
C ASP A 66 -0.74 2.66 10.26
N ALA A 67 -1.08 1.56 10.93
CA ALA A 67 -1.63 0.37 10.33
C ALA A 67 -3.15 0.37 10.50
N ILE A 68 -3.89 0.14 9.42
CA ILE A 68 -5.35 0.12 9.45
C ILE A 68 -5.83 -1.33 9.30
N PRO A 69 -6.58 -1.84 10.24
CA PRO A 69 -7.04 -3.23 10.19
C PRO A 69 -7.87 -3.53 8.94
N PHE A 70 -7.59 -4.67 8.31
CA PHE A 70 -8.39 -5.19 7.20
C PHE A 70 -9.63 -5.88 7.77
N THR A 71 -10.71 -5.13 7.85
CA THR A 71 -11.96 -5.58 8.45
C THR A 71 -12.80 -6.41 7.47
N ALA A 72 -13.89 -6.99 7.98
CA ALA A 72 -14.87 -7.70 7.11
C ALA A 72 -15.44 -6.76 6.04
N GLU A 73 -15.71 -5.50 6.38
CA GLU A 73 -16.16 -4.51 5.39
C GLU A 73 -15.12 -4.27 4.32
N GLN A 74 -13.86 -4.15 4.71
CA GLN A 74 -12.75 -4.00 3.77
C GLN A 74 -12.59 -5.24 2.90
N ALA A 75 -12.78 -6.43 3.45
CA ALA A 75 -12.73 -7.68 2.69
C ALA A 75 -13.80 -7.69 1.60
N LYS A 76 -15.02 -7.29 1.94
CA LYS A 76 -16.11 -7.18 0.96
C LYS A 76 -15.76 -6.18 -0.15
N ALA A 77 -15.29 -5.00 0.23
CA ALA A 77 -14.92 -3.96 -0.72
C ALA A 77 -13.79 -4.41 -1.65
N ALA A 78 -12.74 -5.00 -1.09
CA ALA A 78 -11.61 -5.51 -1.87
C ALA A 78 -12.04 -6.63 -2.81
N GLY A 79 -12.92 -7.51 -2.36
CA GLY A 79 -13.49 -8.56 -3.19
C GLY A 79 -14.28 -8.00 -4.36
N ASN A 80 -15.11 -7.00 -4.10
CA ASN A 80 -15.96 -6.37 -5.14
C ASN A 80 -15.11 -5.64 -6.20
N LEU A 81 -13.93 -5.14 -5.85
CA LEU A 81 -13.06 -4.43 -6.79
C LEU A 81 -12.55 -5.31 -7.93
N ILE A 82 -12.71 -6.63 -7.83
CA ILE A 82 -12.31 -7.52 -8.93
C ILE A 82 -12.99 -7.13 -10.24
N ALA A 83 -14.21 -6.62 -10.17
CA ALA A 83 -14.96 -6.22 -11.36
C ALA A 83 -14.26 -5.10 -12.14
N GLU A 84 -13.68 -4.11 -11.45
CA GLU A 84 -13.01 -2.96 -12.09
C GLU A 84 -11.52 -3.20 -12.34
N THR A 85 -10.93 -4.23 -11.75
CA THR A 85 -9.47 -4.43 -11.79
C THR A 85 -9.03 -5.73 -12.47
N ARG A 86 -9.98 -6.57 -12.88
CA ARG A 86 -9.69 -7.87 -13.49
C ARG A 86 -8.76 -7.75 -14.70
N HIS A 87 -8.99 -6.75 -15.54
CA HIS A 87 -8.22 -6.54 -16.76
C HIS A 87 -6.75 -6.22 -16.51
N LEU A 88 -6.41 -5.73 -15.30
CA LEU A 88 -5.03 -5.45 -14.92
C LEU A 88 -4.40 -6.59 -14.12
N GLY A 89 -5.17 -7.61 -13.76
CA GLY A 89 -4.69 -8.74 -12.98
C GLY A 89 -4.23 -8.36 -11.57
N LEU A 90 -4.87 -7.37 -10.96
CA LEU A 90 -4.46 -6.93 -9.63
C LEU A 90 -4.68 -8.01 -8.59
N SER A 91 -3.72 -8.15 -7.67
CA SER A 91 -3.78 -9.11 -6.58
C SER A 91 -4.77 -8.69 -5.51
N LEU A 92 -5.06 -9.59 -4.58
CA LEU A 92 -5.86 -9.25 -3.40
C LEU A 92 -5.21 -8.13 -2.59
N GLY A 93 -3.88 -8.14 -2.45
CA GLY A 93 -3.16 -7.08 -1.75
C GLY A 93 -3.34 -5.73 -2.42
N ASP A 94 -3.27 -5.68 -3.75
CA ASP A 94 -3.51 -4.45 -4.51
C ASP A 94 -4.93 -3.93 -4.24
N ARG A 95 -5.91 -4.83 -4.28
CA ARG A 95 -7.31 -4.45 -4.05
C ARG A 95 -7.57 -4.05 -2.60
N ALA A 96 -6.87 -4.66 -1.66
CA ALA A 96 -6.95 -4.25 -0.24
C ALA A 96 -6.44 -2.82 -0.06
N CYS A 97 -5.33 -2.48 -0.71
CA CYS A 97 -4.79 -1.12 -0.70
C CYS A 97 -5.80 -0.12 -1.28
N LEU A 98 -6.32 -0.42 -2.46
CA LEU A 98 -7.28 0.46 -3.14
C LEU A 98 -8.57 0.62 -2.36
N SER A 99 -9.09 -0.46 -1.75
CA SER A 99 -10.32 -0.37 -0.98
C SER A 99 -10.15 0.48 0.28
N LEU A 100 -8.98 0.45 0.89
CA LEU A 100 -8.68 1.34 2.01
C LEU A 100 -8.66 2.81 1.55
N ALA A 101 -7.99 3.09 0.44
CA ALA A 101 -7.93 4.44 -0.10
C ALA A 101 -9.33 4.98 -0.42
N ILE A 102 -10.18 4.16 -1.01
CA ILE A 102 -11.56 4.52 -1.32
C ILE A 102 -12.35 4.82 -0.03
N ALA A 103 -12.23 3.95 0.98
CA ALA A 103 -12.92 4.11 2.25
C ALA A 103 -12.51 5.41 2.96
N LEU A 104 -11.25 5.78 2.89
CA LEU A 104 -10.72 6.99 3.52
C LEU A 104 -10.83 8.22 2.63
N LYS A 105 -11.23 8.05 1.38
CA LYS A 105 -11.22 9.12 0.36
C LYS A 105 -9.83 9.77 0.29
N ALA A 106 -8.79 8.93 0.32
CA ALA A 106 -7.40 9.34 0.40
C ALA A 106 -6.67 8.99 -0.89
N PRO A 107 -5.63 9.78 -1.26
CA PRO A 107 -4.77 9.39 -2.37
C PRO A 107 -3.96 8.15 -2.00
N VAL A 108 -3.63 7.35 -3.03
CA VAL A 108 -2.81 6.16 -2.90
C VAL A 108 -1.51 6.31 -3.67
N TYR A 109 -0.43 5.80 -3.10
CA TYR A 109 0.90 5.79 -3.73
C TYR A 109 1.30 4.36 -4.03
N THR A 110 1.76 4.13 -5.26
CA THR A 110 2.17 2.81 -5.74
C THR A 110 3.38 2.94 -6.66
N THR A 111 4.10 1.85 -6.88
CA THR A 111 5.13 1.78 -7.92
C THR A 111 4.59 1.19 -9.23
N ASP A 112 3.35 0.70 -9.24
CA ASP A 112 2.77 0.01 -10.38
C ASP A 112 2.11 1.00 -11.33
N SER A 113 2.76 1.24 -12.48
CA SER A 113 2.27 2.19 -13.47
C SER A 113 0.94 1.78 -14.10
N SER A 114 0.56 0.49 -14.04
CA SER A 114 -0.71 0.04 -14.60
C SER A 114 -1.92 0.63 -13.87
N TRP A 115 -1.75 1.12 -12.65
CA TRP A 115 -2.84 1.72 -11.88
C TRP A 115 -3.23 3.11 -12.38
N LYS A 116 -2.41 3.74 -13.21
CA LYS A 116 -2.65 5.14 -13.67
C LYS A 116 -4.03 5.34 -14.26
N ASN A 117 -4.55 4.35 -14.96
CA ASN A 117 -5.80 4.49 -15.71
C ASN A 117 -7.01 3.98 -14.94
N LEU A 118 -6.83 3.55 -13.70
CA LEU A 118 -7.95 3.14 -12.86
C LEU A 118 -8.80 4.37 -12.48
N LYS A 119 -10.10 4.24 -12.66
CA LYS A 119 -11.05 5.32 -12.36
C LYS A 119 -11.92 4.89 -11.17
N LEU A 120 -11.37 5.10 -9.98
CA LEU A 120 -12.00 4.66 -8.73
C LEU A 120 -12.42 5.82 -7.82
N GLY A 121 -12.35 7.06 -8.36
CA GLY A 121 -12.72 8.24 -7.60
C GLY A 121 -11.68 8.70 -6.58
N ILE A 122 -10.47 8.16 -6.65
CA ILE A 122 -9.34 8.56 -5.80
C ILE A 122 -8.14 8.94 -6.67
N ARG A 123 -7.24 9.74 -6.11
CA ARG A 123 -5.97 10.03 -6.78
C ARG A 123 -5.02 8.87 -6.64
N ILE A 124 -4.36 8.50 -7.72
CA ILE A 124 -3.33 7.47 -7.74
C ILE A 124 -2.02 8.12 -8.17
N HIS A 125 -1.01 8.03 -7.29
CA HIS A 125 0.33 8.55 -7.54
C HIS A 125 1.29 7.40 -7.77
N VAL A 126 1.87 7.35 -8.97
CA VAL A 126 2.89 6.34 -9.30
C VAL A 126 4.25 6.99 -9.08
N ILE A 127 5.07 6.41 -8.20
CA ILE A 127 6.35 7.02 -7.80
C ILE A 127 7.53 6.65 -8.70
N ARG A 128 7.29 5.86 -9.73
CA ARG A 128 8.33 5.50 -10.71
C ARG A 128 7.99 5.95 -12.09
#